data_b165e656d151780ed50366821bd03687
#
_entry.id   b165e656d151780ed50366821bd03687
#
_cell.length_a   1.000
_cell.length_b   1.000
_cell.length_c   1.000
_cell.angle_alpha   90.00
_cell.angle_beta   90.00
_cell.angle_gamma   90.00
#
_symmetry.space_group_name_H-M   'P 1'
#
loop_
_entity.id
_entity.type
_entity.pdbx_description
1 polymer ?
#
loop_
_entity_poly.entity_id
_entity_poly.type
_entity_poly.pdbx_seq_one_letter_code
_entity_poly.pdbx_strand_id
1 'polypeptide(L)'
;MNADVIVVGAGLAGLVATHELVAAGKRVALVDQENAANLGGQAFWSFGGLFLVDTPEQRRLGVRDSFDLAWADWQGSAQFDRLSPAGVSSGGASSGGASSGGASSAAASSVGASLSGEDDWALRWARAYVEFAAGEKRSWLSSLGMSWLPTVGWAERGDLRADGHGNSVPRFHVTWGTGTGVVAPFVASVKRAAAEGLVTFHHRHRVDELIVSAGAVSGVRGKLLAPDAAARGVASNRDETGDFELTAQAVVVTTGGIGGNHELVRRYWPDRLGTPPGSMVTGVPEYVDGRMLDIAGEAGARLVNRDRMWHYTEGIRNWDPIWPGHGIRILPAPSSMWFDALGRRLPDPCLPGYDTLSTLRHLRTTADIAAYDHSWFILTQKIIRKEFALSGSEQNPDITAKDRRAFVRSRILGKGAPAPVEAFKQKGADFVVASGLEELVAGMNKLTDTALLDAARLRAQIEARDRQIANPFSKDSQIQGIHNSRRYRGDRLGRTVSPHRILDPAAGPLIAVKLHILTRKSLGGIQTDLESRALSADGTPIPGLYAAGEVAGFGGGGVHGYNALEGTFLGGCLFGGRAAGRSLVQSL
;
A
#
# COMPACT_ATOMS: atom_id res chain seq x y z
N MET A 1 17.87 33.14 -5.01
CA MET A 1 17.03 31.99 -4.68
C MET A 1 15.62 32.46 -4.42
N ASN A 2 14.65 31.95 -5.14
CA ASN A 2 13.24 32.33 -4.94
C ASN A 2 12.50 31.39 -3.96
N ALA A 3 13.13 30.32 -3.53
CA ALA A 3 12.62 29.36 -2.55
C ALA A 3 13.71 28.93 -1.57
N ASP A 4 13.33 28.57 -0.35
CA ASP A 4 14.23 28.03 0.65
C ASP A 4 14.42 26.50 0.44
N VAL A 5 13.35 25.82 0.02
CA VAL A 5 13.33 24.38 -0.25
C VAL A 5 12.63 24.09 -1.58
N ILE A 6 13.19 23.14 -2.35
CA ILE A 6 12.52 22.51 -3.49
C ILE A 6 11.95 21.17 -3.02
N VAL A 7 10.66 20.94 -3.27
CA VAL A 7 10.01 19.64 -3.07
C VAL A 7 9.66 19.06 -4.43
N VAL A 8 10.25 17.90 -4.77
CA VAL A 8 10.03 17.20 -6.03
C VAL A 8 8.98 16.10 -5.85
N GLY A 9 7.84 16.27 -6.49
CA GLY A 9 6.67 15.39 -6.38
C GLY A 9 5.59 15.93 -5.45
N ALA A 10 4.45 16.30 -6.02
CA ALA A 10 3.26 16.81 -5.29
C ALA A 10 2.34 15.67 -4.78
N GLY A 11 2.91 14.50 -4.48
CA GLY A 11 2.25 13.40 -3.80
C GLY A 11 2.05 13.67 -2.30
N LEU A 12 1.48 12.69 -1.57
CA LEU A 12 1.15 12.87 -0.14
C LEU A 12 2.37 13.28 0.70
N ALA A 13 3.53 12.62 0.52
CA ALA A 13 4.73 12.93 1.31
C ALA A 13 5.23 14.36 1.03
N GLY A 14 5.24 14.79 -0.25
CA GLY A 14 5.63 16.15 -0.62
C GLY A 14 4.68 17.22 -0.09
N LEU A 15 3.37 16.96 -0.14
CA LEU A 15 2.36 17.87 0.43
C LEU A 15 2.49 17.99 1.96
N VAL A 16 2.83 16.91 2.66
CA VAL A 16 3.05 16.93 4.12
C VAL A 16 4.33 17.69 4.46
N ALA A 17 5.43 17.42 3.74
CA ALA A 17 6.68 18.16 3.94
C ALA A 17 6.48 19.66 3.69
N THR A 18 5.81 20.03 2.59
CA THR A 18 5.45 21.41 2.29
C THR A 18 4.59 22.04 3.38
N HIS A 19 3.60 21.30 3.90
CA HIS A 19 2.75 21.77 5.01
C HIS A 19 3.56 22.15 6.27
N GLU A 20 4.51 21.30 6.69
CA GLU A 20 5.37 21.58 7.86
C GLU A 20 6.29 22.78 7.59
N LEU A 21 6.85 22.90 6.38
CA LEU A 21 7.72 24.00 5.97
C LEU A 21 7.00 25.36 5.98
N VAL A 22 5.83 25.44 5.33
CA VAL A 22 5.08 26.70 5.26
C VAL A 22 4.48 27.12 6.60
N ALA A 23 4.17 26.15 7.48
CA ALA A 23 3.76 26.45 8.86
C ALA A 23 4.85 27.15 9.66
N ALA A 24 6.13 27.01 9.26
CA ALA A 24 7.29 27.71 9.82
C ALA A 24 7.73 28.91 8.96
N GLY A 25 6.92 29.34 7.99
CA GLY A 25 7.19 30.50 7.15
C GLY A 25 8.25 30.30 6.06
N LYS A 26 8.65 29.04 5.76
CA LYS A 26 9.62 28.75 4.70
C LYS A 26 8.95 28.82 3.33
N ARG A 27 9.68 29.32 2.33
CA ARG A 27 9.23 29.39 0.92
C ARG A 27 9.58 28.09 0.20
N VAL A 28 8.61 27.51 -0.48
CA VAL A 28 8.74 26.21 -1.15
C VAL A 28 8.46 26.33 -2.65
N ALA A 29 9.37 25.80 -3.47
CA ALA A 29 9.10 25.48 -4.87
C ALA A 29 8.63 24.02 -4.95
N LEU A 30 7.34 23.81 -5.24
CA LEU A 30 6.76 22.47 -5.38
C LEU A 30 6.74 22.09 -6.86
N VAL A 31 7.58 21.13 -7.24
CA VAL A 31 7.86 20.71 -8.62
C VAL A 31 7.17 19.39 -8.91
N ASP A 32 6.42 19.32 -10.01
CA ASP A 32 5.78 18.08 -10.46
C ASP A 32 5.73 18.00 -12.00
N GLN A 33 5.98 16.82 -12.55
CA GLN A 33 5.88 16.58 -14.00
C GLN A 33 4.42 16.59 -14.49
N GLU A 34 3.46 16.38 -13.60
CA GLU A 34 2.04 16.38 -13.93
C GLU A 34 1.40 17.77 -13.77
N ASN A 35 0.19 17.90 -14.28
CA ASN A 35 -0.60 19.12 -14.14
C ASN A 35 -1.25 19.24 -12.75
N ALA A 36 -1.86 20.38 -12.45
CA ALA A 36 -2.48 20.68 -11.15
C ALA A 36 -3.62 19.72 -10.77
N ALA A 37 -4.21 18.99 -11.71
CA ALA A 37 -5.24 18.00 -11.42
C ALA A 37 -4.69 16.82 -10.60
N ASN A 38 -3.38 16.54 -10.69
CA ASN A 38 -2.73 15.39 -10.05
C ASN A 38 -2.20 15.63 -8.62
N LEU A 39 -2.46 16.81 -8.00
CA LEU A 39 -2.08 17.08 -6.60
C LEU A 39 -2.60 15.97 -5.66
N GLY A 40 -1.69 15.43 -4.85
CA GLY A 40 -1.94 14.28 -3.98
C GLY A 40 -1.43 12.95 -4.55
N GLY A 41 -1.04 12.93 -5.83
CA GLY A 41 -0.41 11.78 -6.49
C GLY A 41 -1.23 10.50 -6.36
N GLN A 42 -0.56 9.35 -6.29
CA GLN A 42 -1.21 8.05 -6.16
C GLN A 42 -2.01 7.85 -4.85
N ALA A 43 -1.73 8.63 -3.80
CA ALA A 43 -2.48 8.53 -2.54
C ALA A 43 -3.96 8.93 -2.68
N PHE A 44 -4.28 9.80 -3.64
CA PHE A 44 -5.66 10.17 -3.98
C PHE A 44 -6.51 8.94 -4.35
N TRP A 45 -5.95 8.01 -5.10
CA TRP A 45 -6.62 6.79 -5.59
C TRP A 45 -6.74 5.68 -4.56
N SER A 46 -6.23 5.86 -3.34
CA SER A 46 -6.24 4.83 -2.32
C SER A 46 -7.62 4.68 -1.65
N PHE A 47 -7.86 3.52 -1.06
CA PHE A 47 -9.03 3.28 -0.20
C PHE A 47 -8.98 4.11 1.11
N GLY A 48 -7.83 4.72 1.43
CA GLY A 48 -7.67 5.61 2.57
C GLY A 48 -7.53 4.90 3.91
N GLY A 49 -7.06 3.68 3.93
CA GLY A 49 -6.79 2.95 5.16
C GLY A 49 -5.53 3.43 5.87
N LEU A 50 -5.61 3.62 7.19
CA LEU A 50 -4.50 4.01 8.05
C LEU A 50 -4.30 2.98 9.17
N PHE A 51 -3.04 2.59 9.37
CA PHE A 51 -2.61 1.79 10.50
C PHE A 51 -2.56 2.69 11.75
N LEU A 52 -3.39 2.42 12.72
CA LEU A 52 -3.46 3.09 14.02
C LEU A 52 -3.56 2.05 15.14
N VAL A 53 -2.94 2.33 16.27
CA VAL A 53 -2.81 1.43 17.41
C VAL A 53 -3.57 1.98 18.61
N ASP A 54 -4.27 1.10 19.34
CA ASP A 54 -5.00 1.37 20.58
C ASP A 54 -5.95 2.57 20.50
N THR A 55 -6.79 2.61 19.45
CA THR A 55 -7.71 3.72 19.20
C THR A 55 -9.02 3.59 19.98
N PRO A 56 -9.77 4.71 20.18
CA PRO A 56 -11.11 4.65 20.71
C PRO A 56 -12.07 3.78 19.88
N GLU A 57 -11.85 3.70 18.55
CA GLU A 57 -12.61 2.86 17.64
C GLU A 57 -12.37 1.37 17.93
N GLN A 58 -11.11 0.96 18.11
CA GLN A 58 -10.74 -0.41 18.50
C GLN A 58 -11.37 -0.79 19.87
N ARG A 59 -11.19 0.06 20.88
CA ARG A 59 -11.73 -0.19 22.24
C ARG A 59 -13.25 -0.37 22.24
N ARG A 60 -14.00 0.45 21.47
CA ARG A 60 -15.48 0.33 21.33
C ARG A 60 -15.89 -0.99 20.68
N LEU A 61 -15.04 -1.59 19.86
CA LEU A 61 -15.28 -2.87 19.22
C LEU A 61 -14.76 -4.06 20.04
N GLY A 62 -14.25 -3.81 21.26
CA GLY A 62 -13.70 -4.84 22.15
C GLY A 62 -12.29 -5.32 21.76
N VAL A 63 -11.61 -4.56 20.92
CA VAL A 63 -10.22 -4.84 20.53
C VAL A 63 -9.27 -4.21 21.54
N ARG A 64 -8.39 -5.03 22.12
CA ARG A 64 -7.27 -4.59 22.95
C ARG A 64 -6.02 -4.58 22.11
N ASP A 65 -5.35 -3.45 22.04
CA ASP A 65 -4.13 -3.25 21.26
C ASP A 65 -3.08 -2.51 22.10
N SER A 66 -1.81 -2.60 21.70
CA SER A 66 -0.71 -1.91 22.38
C SER A 66 0.45 -1.69 21.41
N PHE A 67 1.38 -0.81 21.81
CA PHE A 67 2.65 -0.65 21.11
C PHE A 67 3.40 -1.99 21.00
N ASP A 68 3.54 -2.73 22.10
CA ASP A 68 4.32 -3.97 22.12
C ASP A 68 3.75 -5.03 21.18
N LEU A 69 2.41 -5.18 21.15
CA LEU A 69 1.75 -6.09 20.21
C LEU A 69 1.93 -5.65 18.75
N ALA A 70 1.79 -4.35 18.49
CA ALA A 70 1.98 -3.80 17.15
C ALA A 70 3.44 -3.89 16.68
N TRP A 71 4.39 -3.72 17.58
CA TRP A 71 5.81 -3.87 17.31
C TRP A 71 6.19 -5.33 17.02
N ALA A 72 5.65 -6.29 17.79
CA ALA A 72 5.86 -7.71 17.53
C ALA A 72 5.30 -8.12 16.14
N ASP A 73 4.08 -7.67 15.79
CA ASP A 73 3.48 -7.90 14.48
C ASP A 73 4.31 -7.27 13.35
N TRP A 74 4.89 -6.09 13.59
CA TRP A 74 5.77 -5.44 12.62
C TRP A 74 7.04 -6.24 12.38
N GLN A 75 7.71 -6.68 13.44
CA GLN A 75 8.94 -7.48 13.35
C GLN A 75 8.69 -8.81 12.63
N GLY A 76 7.61 -9.52 12.98
CA GLY A 76 7.19 -10.75 12.32
C GLY A 76 6.86 -10.57 10.83
N SER A 77 6.33 -9.40 10.45
CA SER A 77 6.03 -9.07 9.07
C SER A 77 7.27 -8.64 8.29
N ALA A 78 8.06 -7.72 8.83
CA ALA A 78 9.20 -7.13 8.15
C ALA A 78 10.35 -8.13 7.91
N GLN A 79 10.64 -8.98 8.90
CA GLN A 79 11.69 -10.03 8.81
C GLN A 79 13.04 -9.45 8.35
N PHE A 80 13.50 -8.37 8.99
CA PHE A 80 14.77 -7.72 8.67
C PHE A 80 15.94 -8.71 8.80
N ASP A 81 16.68 -8.93 7.73
CA ASP A 81 17.80 -9.90 7.65
C ASP A 81 19.10 -9.30 7.09
N ARG A 82 19.06 -8.02 6.66
CA ARG A 82 20.22 -7.28 6.11
C ARG A 82 20.75 -6.26 7.11
N LEU A 83 20.85 -6.68 8.39
CA LEU A 83 21.37 -5.84 9.46
C LEU A 83 22.90 -5.94 9.55
N SER A 84 23.56 -4.83 9.86
CA SER A 84 24.96 -4.84 10.28
C SER A 84 25.11 -5.40 11.72
N PRO A 85 26.31 -5.82 12.15
CA PRO A 85 26.54 -6.20 13.55
C PRO A 85 26.13 -5.11 14.54
N ALA A 86 26.29 -3.85 14.20
CA ALA A 86 25.85 -2.70 14.98
C ALA A 86 24.32 -2.55 15.01
N GLY A 87 23.64 -2.87 13.91
CA GLY A 87 22.18 -2.87 13.78
C GLY A 87 21.54 -3.96 14.63
N VAL A 88 22.15 -5.14 14.69
CA VAL A 88 21.67 -6.26 15.53
C VAL A 88 21.64 -5.87 17.00
N SER A 89 22.65 -5.15 17.52
CA SER A 89 22.70 -4.72 18.93
C SER A 89 21.61 -3.68 19.28
N SER A 90 21.13 -2.92 18.34
CA SER A 90 20.07 -1.92 18.55
C SER A 90 18.64 -2.48 18.44
N GLY A 91 18.49 -3.69 17.85
CA GLY A 91 17.22 -4.39 17.68
C GLY A 91 16.93 -5.46 18.74
N GLY A 92 17.83 -5.69 19.70
CA GLY A 92 17.77 -6.82 20.63
C GLY A 92 16.48 -6.88 21.42
N ALA A 93 15.67 -7.92 21.15
CA ALA A 93 14.61 -8.37 22.00
C ALA A 93 15.24 -8.93 23.29
N SER A 94 15.01 -8.29 24.43
CA SER A 94 15.27 -8.90 25.73
C SER A 94 14.29 -10.06 25.95
N SER A 95 14.70 -11.27 25.65
CA SER A 95 14.06 -12.47 26.17
C SER A 95 14.51 -12.65 27.62
N GLY A 96 13.62 -12.45 28.56
CA GLY A 96 13.70 -12.99 29.90
C GLY A 96 14.11 -12.02 31.00
N GLY A 97 13.24 -11.88 32.01
CA GLY A 97 13.55 -11.47 33.36
C GLY A 97 12.95 -10.13 33.79
N ALA A 98 11.81 -10.19 34.46
CA ALA A 98 11.28 -9.07 35.22
C ALA A 98 12.23 -8.62 36.32
N SER A 99 12.77 -7.41 36.25
CA SER A 99 13.21 -6.66 37.40
C SER A 99 12.80 -5.20 37.24
N SER A 100 12.02 -4.77 38.22
CA SER A 100 11.58 -3.40 38.44
C SER A 100 12.79 -2.48 38.71
N GLY A 101 12.89 -1.36 37.97
CA GLY A 101 13.87 -0.34 38.31
C GLY A 101 14.12 0.67 37.21
N GLY A 102 13.58 1.90 37.37
CA GLY A 102 14.15 3.15 36.95
C GLY A 102 14.29 3.44 35.45
N ALA A 103 13.40 4.24 34.91
CA ALA A 103 13.59 4.92 33.64
C ALA A 103 14.82 5.83 33.71
N SER A 104 15.89 5.44 33.04
CA SER A 104 17.06 6.28 32.79
C SER A 104 17.24 6.45 31.30
N SER A 105 17.27 7.68 30.89
CA SER A 105 17.58 8.19 29.55
C SER A 105 18.98 7.78 29.11
N ALA A 106 19.12 6.62 28.49
CA ALA A 106 20.38 6.13 27.94
C ALA A 106 20.21 5.77 26.45
N ALA A 107 19.80 6.71 25.64
CA ALA A 107 19.76 6.58 24.18
C ALA A 107 20.72 7.52 23.45
N ALA A 108 21.78 7.94 24.12
CA ALA A 108 22.86 8.75 23.52
C ALA A 108 24.20 8.26 24.01
N SER A 109 24.82 7.34 23.33
CA SER A 109 26.27 7.15 23.16
C SER A 109 26.61 5.71 22.76
N SER A 110 26.54 5.40 21.47
CA SER A 110 27.48 4.50 20.81
C SER A 110 27.89 5.17 19.49
N VAL A 111 28.63 6.27 19.62
CA VAL A 111 29.37 6.89 18.51
C VAL A 111 30.52 5.95 18.20
N GLY A 112 30.45 5.24 17.07
CA GLY A 112 31.58 4.46 16.56
C GLY A 112 31.30 3.27 15.65
N ALA A 113 30.11 2.70 15.63
CA ALA A 113 29.84 1.58 14.74
C ALA A 113 29.02 2.05 13.51
N SER A 114 29.60 1.90 12.32
CA SER A 114 28.92 2.26 11.07
C SER A 114 27.69 1.38 10.84
N LEU A 115 26.54 1.98 10.59
CA LEU A 115 25.31 1.33 10.17
C LEU A 115 25.39 1.04 8.68
N SER A 116 25.99 -0.08 8.30
CA SER A 116 26.26 -0.44 6.90
C SER A 116 25.25 -1.41 6.29
N GLY A 117 24.39 -2.03 7.11
CA GLY A 117 23.32 -2.92 6.64
C GLY A 117 22.20 -2.16 5.92
N GLU A 118 21.58 -2.81 4.94
CA GLU A 118 20.46 -2.21 4.20
C GLU A 118 19.22 -1.99 5.10
N ASP A 119 19.07 -2.81 6.15
CA ASP A 119 17.94 -2.76 7.09
C ASP A 119 18.19 -1.94 8.34
N ASP A 120 19.40 -1.44 8.60
CA ASP A 120 19.73 -0.77 9.85
C ASP A 120 18.85 0.46 10.12
N TRP A 121 18.70 1.31 9.12
CA TRP A 121 17.82 2.47 9.21
C TRP A 121 16.34 2.10 9.09
N ALA A 122 16.02 1.09 8.27
CA ALA A 122 14.67 0.58 8.12
C ALA A 122 14.07 0.11 9.46
N LEU A 123 14.84 -0.63 10.27
CA LEU A 123 14.45 -1.08 11.61
C LEU A 123 14.18 0.09 12.57
N ARG A 124 15.03 1.13 12.55
CA ARG A 124 14.84 2.33 13.38
C ARG A 124 13.59 3.12 12.96
N TRP A 125 13.39 3.29 11.65
CA TRP A 125 12.18 3.90 11.12
C TRP A 125 10.91 3.12 11.46
N ALA A 126 10.97 1.78 11.41
CA ALA A 126 9.85 0.92 11.77
C ALA A 126 9.42 1.15 13.21
N ARG A 127 10.38 1.18 14.14
CA ARG A 127 10.10 1.44 15.56
C ARG A 127 9.50 2.83 15.77
N ALA A 128 10.13 3.86 15.21
CA ALA A 128 9.65 5.24 15.29
C ALA A 128 8.24 5.40 14.68
N TYR A 129 7.96 4.68 13.58
CA TYR A 129 6.64 4.69 12.97
C TYR A 129 5.57 4.02 13.85
N VAL A 130 5.88 2.90 14.50
CA VAL A 130 4.93 2.23 15.43
C VAL A 130 4.68 3.11 16.66
N GLU A 131 5.72 3.78 17.19
CA GLU A 131 5.60 4.78 18.26
C GLU A 131 4.67 5.93 17.84
N PHE A 132 4.86 6.49 16.64
CA PHE A 132 3.99 7.49 16.06
C PHE A 132 2.54 6.99 15.91
N ALA A 133 2.33 5.76 15.43
CA ALA A 133 1.02 5.17 15.21
C ALA A 133 0.26 4.86 16.51
N ALA A 134 0.96 4.53 17.58
CA ALA A 134 0.41 4.32 18.92
C ALA A 134 0.24 5.63 19.71
N GLY A 135 0.99 6.66 19.34
CA GLY A 135 1.03 7.96 20.01
C GLY A 135 0.22 9.06 19.30
N GLU A 136 0.94 10.02 18.76
CA GLU A 136 0.35 11.29 18.28
C GLU A 136 -0.37 11.23 16.92
N LYS A 137 -0.17 10.18 16.11
CA LYS A 137 -0.66 10.14 14.72
C LYS A 137 -2.16 10.41 14.62
N ARG A 138 -2.95 9.72 15.43
CA ARG A 138 -4.42 9.88 15.38
C ARG A 138 -4.86 11.29 15.79
N SER A 139 -4.32 11.83 16.87
CA SER A 139 -4.66 13.18 17.38
C SER A 139 -4.23 14.26 16.39
N TRP A 140 -3.03 14.17 15.84
CA TRP A 140 -2.53 15.07 14.80
C TRP A 140 -3.42 15.07 13.56
N LEU A 141 -3.77 13.90 13.03
CA LEU A 141 -4.65 13.83 11.87
C LEU A 141 -6.08 14.34 12.17
N SER A 142 -6.57 14.10 13.39
CA SER A 142 -7.86 14.65 13.83
C SER A 142 -7.83 16.18 13.90
N SER A 143 -6.73 16.79 14.36
CA SER A 143 -6.59 18.26 14.41
C SER A 143 -6.61 18.89 13.01
N LEU A 144 -6.23 18.13 11.98
CA LEU A 144 -6.33 18.51 10.57
C LEU A 144 -7.73 18.25 9.96
N GLY A 145 -8.71 17.83 10.79
CA GLY A 145 -10.09 17.58 10.34
C GLY A 145 -10.34 16.18 9.75
N MET A 146 -9.38 15.26 9.84
CA MET A 146 -9.60 13.89 9.42
C MET A 146 -10.49 13.13 10.41
N SER A 147 -11.30 12.21 9.88
CA SER A 147 -12.13 11.31 10.66
C SER A 147 -12.18 9.93 9.99
N TRP A 148 -12.57 8.93 10.75
CA TRP A 148 -12.58 7.53 10.31
C TRP A 148 -13.97 6.93 10.35
N LEU A 149 -14.18 5.88 9.58
CA LEU A 149 -15.34 5.02 9.75
C LEU A 149 -15.34 4.41 11.16
N PRO A 150 -16.51 4.17 11.77
CA PRO A 150 -16.60 3.66 13.13
C PRO A 150 -16.13 2.19 13.26
N THR A 151 -15.88 1.51 12.15
CA THR A 151 -15.43 0.12 12.11
C THR A 151 -13.94 0.07 11.79
N VAL A 152 -13.21 -0.74 12.56
CA VAL A 152 -11.81 -1.06 12.29
C VAL A 152 -11.77 -2.47 11.72
N GLY A 153 -11.00 -2.68 10.68
CA GLY A 153 -10.96 -3.96 9.98
C GLY A 153 -9.56 -4.49 9.72
N TRP A 154 -9.56 -5.50 8.88
CA TRP A 154 -8.40 -6.08 8.24
C TRP A 154 -8.47 -5.75 6.76
N ALA A 155 -7.35 -5.38 6.15
CA ALA A 155 -7.21 -5.46 4.70
C ALA A 155 -6.58 -6.81 4.32
N GLU A 156 -5.62 -7.24 5.15
CA GLU A 156 -5.04 -8.59 5.16
C GLU A 156 -4.86 -9.07 6.60
N ARG A 157 -4.98 -10.39 6.80
CA ARG A 157 -4.79 -11.02 8.12
C ARG A 157 -3.36 -11.51 8.32
N GLY A 158 -2.62 -11.73 7.22
CA GLY A 158 -1.29 -12.30 7.22
C GLY A 158 -1.27 -13.82 7.11
N ASP A 159 -0.14 -14.43 7.44
CA ASP A 159 0.01 -15.87 7.48
C ASP A 159 -0.64 -16.49 8.74
N LEU A 160 -0.53 -17.80 8.90
CA LEU A 160 -1.17 -18.54 10.01
C LEU A 160 -0.20 -18.84 11.16
N ARG A 161 0.97 -18.19 11.20
CA ARG A 161 1.99 -18.40 12.24
C ARG A 161 1.96 -17.26 13.25
N ALA A 162 2.19 -17.59 14.51
CA ALA A 162 2.17 -16.62 15.60
C ALA A 162 3.29 -15.57 15.51
N ASP A 163 4.41 -15.92 14.91
CA ASP A 163 5.61 -15.08 14.72
C ASP A 163 5.78 -14.61 13.27
N GLY A 164 4.79 -14.88 12.42
CA GLY A 164 4.82 -14.58 10.99
C GLY A 164 4.22 -13.23 10.64
N HIS A 165 3.95 -13.08 9.32
CA HIS A 165 3.34 -11.87 8.78
C HIS A 165 1.90 -11.69 9.23
N GLY A 166 1.54 -10.48 9.62
CA GLY A 166 0.16 -10.04 9.81
C GLY A 166 -0.10 -9.30 11.12
N ASN A 167 -1.27 -8.70 11.20
CA ASN A 167 -1.73 -8.03 12.41
C ASN A 167 -2.46 -9.01 13.34
N SER A 168 -2.06 -9.10 14.60
CA SER A 168 -2.75 -9.90 15.63
C SER A 168 -4.15 -9.39 15.93
N VAL A 169 -4.39 -8.10 15.72
CA VAL A 169 -5.68 -7.43 15.92
C VAL A 169 -6.00 -6.49 14.74
N PRO A 170 -7.27 -6.15 14.49
CA PRO A 170 -7.61 -5.23 13.39
C PRO A 170 -7.07 -3.83 13.67
N ARG A 171 -6.26 -3.28 12.74
CA ARG A 171 -5.64 -1.94 12.82
C ARG A 171 -5.92 -1.06 11.61
N PHE A 172 -6.68 -1.56 10.63
CA PHE A 172 -6.96 -0.85 9.40
C PHE A 172 -8.18 0.07 9.58
N HIS A 173 -7.90 1.38 9.73
CA HIS A 173 -8.90 2.43 9.91
C HIS A 173 -9.15 3.13 8.57
N VAL A 174 -10.34 3.00 8.02
CA VAL A 174 -10.70 3.66 6.75
C VAL A 174 -11.04 5.12 7.03
N THR A 175 -10.32 6.04 6.38
CA THR A 175 -10.58 7.47 6.44
C THR A 175 -11.91 7.81 5.77
N TRP A 176 -12.72 8.62 6.42
CA TRP A 176 -13.93 9.17 5.83
C TRP A 176 -13.55 10.17 4.74
N GLY A 177 -13.85 9.81 3.50
CA GLY A 177 -13.34 10.47 2.29
C GLY A 177 -12.27 9.67 1.55
N THR A 178 -11.94 8.45 1.99
CA THR A 178 -10.93 7.57 1.35
C THR A 178 -9.56 8.25 1.20
N GLY A 179 -8.78 7.96 0.16
CA GLY A 179 -7.52 8.63 -0.15
C GLY A 179 -7.68 10.13 -0.39
N THR A 180 -8.81 10.55 -0.96
CA THR A 180 -9.11 11.97 -1.14
C THR A 180 -9.23 12.70 0.20
N GLY A 181 -9.82 12.03 1.21
CA GLY A 181 -9.92 12.55 2.57
C GLY A 181 -8.57 12.64 3.29
N VAL A 182 -7.61 11.77 2.93
CA VAL A 182 -6.25 11.82 3.49
C VAL A 182 -5.45 12.98 2.90
N VAL A 183 -5.54 13.23 1.59
CA VAL A 183 -4.75 14.28 0.93
C VAL A 183 -5.35 15.68 1.10
N ALA A 184 -6.67 15.78 1.25
CA ALA A 184 -7.41 17.04 1.22
C ALA A 184 -6.89 18.13 2.21
N PRO A 185 -6.59 17.84 3.49
CA PRO A 185 -6.10 18.85 4.43
C PRO A 185 -4.77 19.46 3.98
N PHE A 186 -3.87 18.64 3.46
CA PHE A 186 -2.56 19.08 2.99
C PHE A 186 -2.65 19.86 1.68
N VAL A 187 -3.49 19.42 0.74
CA VAL A 187 -3.78 20.19 -0.49
C VAL A 187 -4.35 21.57 -0.13
N ALA A 188 -5.30 21.64 0.81
CA ALA A 188 -5.87 22.92 1.25
C ALA A 188 -4.83 23.83 1.89
N SER A 189 -3.95 23.27 2.74
CA SER A 189 -2.85 24.02 3.37
C SER A 189 -1.87 24.59 2.34
N VAL A 190 -1.40 23.75 1.41
CA VAL A 190 -0.43 24.15 0.38
C VAL A 190 -1.02 25.19 -0.59
N LYS A 191 -2.30 25.04 -0.99
CA LYS A 191 -2.98 26.03 -1.83
C LYS A 191 -3.15 27.40 -1.14
N ARG A 192 -3.45 27.40 0.16
CA ARG A 192 -3.52 28.64 0.95
C ARG A 192 -2.15 29.30 1.02
N ALA A 193 -1.09 28.55 1.34
CA ALA A 193 0.28 29.05 1.37
C ALA A 193 0.74 29.58 -0.01
N ALA A 194 0.25 29.01 -1.10
CA ALA A 194 0.50 29.54 -2.44
C ALA A 194 -0.17 30.89 -2.67
N ALA A 195 -1.41 31.08 -2.19
CA ALA A 195 -2.09 32.37 -2.25
C ALA A 195 -1.40 33.45 -1.37
N GLU A 196 -0.69 33.02 -0.33
CA GLU A 196 0.11 33.86 0.57
C GLU A 196 1.55 34.09 0.05
N GLY A 197 1.93 33.51 -1.10
CA GLY A 197 3.25 33.66 -1.72
C GLY A 197 4.36 32.77 -1.11
N LEU A 198 4.01 31.84 -0.19
CA LEU A 198 4.97 30.91 0.40
C LEU A 198 5.21 29.66 -0.45
N VAL A 199 4.31 29.31 -1.36
CA VAL A 199 4.48 28.18 -2.29
C VAL A 199 4.38 28.65 -3.72
N THR A 200 5.34 28.24 -4.55
CA THR A 200 5.26 28.35 -6.01
C THR A 200 5.09 26.97 -6.60
N PHE A 201 4.01 26.74 -7.34
CA PHE A 201 3.80 25.49 -8.07
C PHE A 201 4.54 25.53 -9.41
N HIS A 202 5.37 24.54 -9.65
CA HIS A 202 6.04 24.25 -10.90
C HIS A 202 5.46 22.98 -11.51
N HIS A 203 4.24 23.07 -12.04
CA HIS A 203 3.60 21.97 -12.78
C HIS A 203 4.22 21.83 -14.16
N ARG A 204 4.20 20.62 -14.71
CA ARG A 204 4.78 20.26 -16.00
C ARG A 204 6.30 20.46 -16.06
N HIS A 205 6.96 20.37 -14.89
CA HIS A 205 8.41 20.43 -14.76
C HIS A 205 8.92 19.01 -14.42
N ARG A 206 9.51 18.34 -15.40
CA ARG A 206 10.11 17.01 -15.21
C ARG A 206 11.56 17.17 -14.76
N VAL A 207 11.87 16.75 -13.55
CA VAL A 207 13.23 16.76 -13.02
C VAL A 207 14.02 15.61 -13.65
N ASP A 208 15.16 15.92 -14.25
CA ASP A 208 16.06 14.97 -14.89
C ASP A 208 17.44 14.89 -14.20
N GLU A 209 17.76 15.86 -13.31
CA GLU A 209 19.05 15.93 -12.61
C GLU A 209 18.92 16.65 -11.26
N LEU A 210 19.68 16.18 -10.26
CA LEU A 210 19.95 16.91 -9.02
C LEU A 210 21.26 17.69 -9.17
N ILE A 211 21.23 19.00 -8.95
CA ILE A 211 22.41 19.87 -9.05
C ILE A 211 23.24 19.68 -7.79
N VAL A 212 24.46 19.14 -7.96
CA VAL A 212 25.43 18.96 -6.89
C VAL A 212 26.51 20.06 -7.01
N SER A 213 26.72 20.83 -5.97
CA SER A 213 27.73 21.86 -5.89
C SER A 213 28.48 21.77 -4.57
N ALA A 214 29.81 21.72 -4.63
CA ALA A 214 30.68 21.59 -3.44
C ALA A 214 30.28 20.43 -2.50
N GLY A 215 29.81 19.31 -3.05
CA GLY A 215 29.39 18.13 -2.28
C GLY A 215 28.00 18.23 -1.65
N ALA A 216 27.23 19.27 -1.95
CA ALA A 216 25.86 19.46 -1.48
C ALA A 216 24.87 19.51 -2.65
N VAL A 217 23.67 18.97 -2.46
CA VAL A 217 22.58 19.16 -3.40
C VAL A 217 21.97 20.55 -3.20
N SER A 218 22.00 21.37 -4.26
CA SER A 218 21.65 22.78 -4.23
C SER A 218 20.51 23.15 -5.19
N GLY A 219 19.95 22.19 -5.90
CA GLY A 219 18.88 22.45 -6.86
C GLY A 219 18.51 21.26 -7.72
N VAL A 220 17.66 21.54 -8.69
CA VAL A 220 17.19 20.57 -9.69
C VAL A 220 17.24 21.19 -11.09
N ARG A 221 17.45 20.33 -12.10
CA ARG A 221 17.42 20.68 -13.51
C ARG A 221 16.54 19.69 -14.26
N GLY A 222 15.92 20.11 -15.37
CA GLY A 222 15.11 19.22 -16.17
C GLY A 222 14.39 19.91 -17.32
N LYS A 223 13.29 19.30 -17.78
CA LYS A 223 12.53 19.72 -18.96
C LYS A 223 11.18 20.32 -18.57
N LEU A 224 10.84 21.41 -19.24
CA LEU A 224 9.50 21.93 -19.30
C LEU A 224 8.69 21.06 -20.27
N LEU A 225 7.59 20.49 -19.80
CA LEU A 225 6.67 19.76 -20.62
C LEU A 225 5.54 20.68 -21.12
N ALA A 226 5.07 20.43 -22.32
CA ALA A 226 3.96 21.18 -22.91
C ALA A 226 2.73 21.21 -21.97
N PRO A 227 1.96 22.29 -21.93
CA PRO A 227 0.71 22.34 -21.17
C PRO A 227 -0.21 21.19 -21.54
N ASP A 228 -0.88 20.60 -20.55
CA ASP A 228 -1.78 19.47 -20.72
C ASP A 228 -2.98 19.62 -19.79
N ALA A 229 -4.19 19.43 -20.33
CA ALA A 229 -5.45 19.48 -19.60
C ALA A 229 -5.99 18.09 -19.24
N ALA A 230 -5.16 17.04 -19.34
CA ALA A 230 -5.53 15.68 -18.98
C ALA A 230 -6.16 15.64 -17.58
N ALA A 231 -7.24 14.88 -17.44
CA ALA A 231 -7.88 14.65 -16.15
C ALA A 231 -6.93 13.87 -15.23
N ARG A 232 -7.18 13.93 -13.94
CA ARG A 232 -6.40 13.23 -12.93
C ARG A 232 -6.18 11.76 -13.28
N GLY A 233 -4.93 11.32 -13.27
CA GLY A 233 -4.53 9.93 -13.52
C GLY A 233 -4.48 9.53 -15.00
N VAL A 234 -5.10 10.31 -15.88
CA VAL A 234 -5.00 10.08 -17.32
C VAL A 234 -3.58 10.44 -17.78
N ALA A 235 -3.03 9.63 -18.68
CA ALA A 235 -1.70 9.86 -19.25
C ALA A 235 -1.65 11.25 -19.91
N SER A 236 -0.67 12.05 -19.51
CA SER A 236 -0.43 13.38 -20.08
C SER A 236 0.66 13.31 -21.17
N ASN A 237 0.69 14.30 -22.07
CA ASN A 237 1.76 14.36 -23.07
C ASN A 237 3.15 14.50 -22.40
N ARG A 238 4.21 14.16 -23.12
CA ARG A 238 5.61 14.26 -22.68
C ARG A 238 6.43 15.17 -23.59
N ASP A 239 5.76 16.02 -24.39
CA ASP A 239 6.40 16.93 -25.31
C ASP A 239 7.23 17.97 -24.56
N GLU A 240 8.51 18.04 -24.87
CA GLU A 240 9.44 18.98 -24.25
C GLU A 240 9.40 20.33 -24.96
N THR A 241 9.24 21.41 -24.19
CA THR A 241 9.12 22.78 -24.72
C THR A 241 10.29 23.68 -24.32
N GLY A 242 11.13 23.23 -23.41
CA GLY A 242 12.29 23.97 -22.92
C GLY A 242 12.97 23.28 -21.75
N ASP A 243 13.97 23.95 -21.23
CA ASP A 243 14.73 23.54 -20.05
C ASP A 243 14.38 24.43 -18.87
N PHE A 244 14.58 23.90 -17.64
CA PHE A 244 14.51 24.71 -16.43
C PHE A 244 15.62 24.33 -15.44
N GLU A 245 15.96 25.30 -14.60
CA GLU A 245 16.84 25.13 -13.47
C GLU A 245 16.28 25.88 -12.26
N LEU A 246 16.23 25.23 -11.11
CA LEU A 246 15.80 25.80 -9.84
C LEU A 246 16.86 25.52 -8.77
N THR A 247 17.18 26.52 -7.96
CA THR A 247 18.15 26.40 -6.86
C THR A 247 17.50 26.73 -5.52
N ALA A 248 17.88 26.01 -4.47
CA ALA A 248 17.42 26.20 -3.09
C ALA A 248 18.49 25.70 -2.11
N GLN A 249 18.26 25.89 -0.82
CA GLN A 249 19.17 25.41 0.23
C GLN A 249 19.04 23.87 0.42
N ALA A 250 17.90 23.29 0.06
CA ALA A 250 17.67 21.85 0.11
C ALA A 250 16.63 21.39 -0.92
N VAL A 251 16.72 20.10 -1.28
CA VAL A 251 15.79 19.37 -2.16
C VAL A 251 15.21 18.18 -1.39
N VAL A 252 13.88 18.03 -1.41
CA VAL A 252 13.15 16.89 -0.86
C VAL A 252 12.57 16.07 -2.01
N VAL A 253 13.01 14.83 -2.16
CA VAL A 253 12.52 13.90 -3.19
C VAL A 253 11.34 13.10 -2.64
N THR A 254 10.15 13.20 -3.30
CA THR A 254 8.89 12.56 -2.85
C THR A 254 8.09 11.95 -4.01
N THR A 255 8.78 11.41 -5.00
CA THR A 255 8.27 11.09 -6.33
C THR A 255 7.58 9.73 -6.49
N GLY A 256 7.41 8.98 -5.39
CA GLY A 256 6.78 7.65 -5.44
C GLY A 256 7.75 6.52 -5.81
N GLY A 257 7.22 5.40 -6.25
CA GLY A 257 7.98 4.18 -6.55
C GLY A 257 7.97 3.81 -8.04
N ILE A 258 8.08 2.49 -8.34
CA ILE A 258 8.24 1.95 -9.69
C ILE A 258 6.98 1.26 -10.25
N GLY A 259 5.85 1.29 -9.52
CA GLY A 259 4.68 0.44 -9.82
C GLY A 259 4.02 0.69 -11.18
N GLY A 260 4.22 1.86 -11.81
CA GLY A 260 3.78 2.19 -13.16
C GLY A 260 4.75 1.70 -14.25
N ASN A 261 5.97 1.30 -13.89
CA ASN A 261 7.00 0.85 -14.81
C ASN A 261 7.22 -0.66 -14.67
N HIS A 262 6.51 -1.45 -15.49
CA HIS A 262 6.57 -2.90 -15.45
C HIS A 262 7.94 -3.48 -15.81
N GLU A 263 8.76 -2.76 -16.56
CA GLU A 263 10.14 -3.19 -16.87
C GLU A 263 11.02 -3.11 -15.62
N LEU A 264 10.92 -2.02 -14.86
CA LEU A 264 11.63 -1.90 -13.59
C LEU A 264 11.12 -2.91 -12.56
N VAL A 265 9.82 -3.17 -12.52
CA VAL A 265 9.24 -4.21 -11.65
C VAL A 265 9.85 -5.58 -11.98
N ARG A 266 9.96 -5.97 -13.27
CA ARG A 266 10.58 -7.24 -13.68
C ARG A 266 12.09 -7.24 -13.44
N ARG A 267 12.79 -6.12 -13.68
CA ARG A 267 14.24 -5.99 -13.46
C ARG A 267 14.63 -6.23 -12.02
N TYR A 268 13.83 -5.75 -11.07
CA TYR A 268 14.07 -5.89 -9.63
C TYR A 268 13.25 -7.01 -8.98
N TRP A 269 12.58 -7.85 -9.79
CA TRP A 269 11.80 -8.97 -9.28
C TRP A 269 12.69 -9.92 -8.47
N PRO A 270 12.36 -10.19 -7.20
CA PRO A 270 13.23 -10.98 -6.33
C PRO A 270 13.12 -12.48 -6.61
N ASP A 271 14.23 -13.18 -6.59
CA ASP A 271 14.30 -14.65 -6.76
C ASP A 271 13.39 -15.41 -5.78
N ARG A 272 13.23 -14.89 -4.56
CA ARG A 272 12.33 -15.47 -3.54
C ARG A 272 10.86 -15.53 -3.99
N LEU A 273 10.45 -14.71 -4.91
CA LEU A 273 9.11 -14.72 -5.50
C LEU A 273 9.05 -15.53 -6.81
N GLY A 274 10.14 -16.18 -7.22
CA GLY A 274 10.19 -17.00 -8.42
C GLY A 274 10.22 -16.19 -9.72
N THR A 275 9.65 -16.77 -10.78
CA THR A 275 9.68 -16.17 -12.12
C THR A 275 8.84 -14.89 -12.18
N PRO A 276 9.38 -13.76 -12.69
CA PRO A 276 8.57 -12.56 -12.86
C PRO A 276 7.41 -12.81 -13.84
N PRO A 277 6.22 -12.18 -13.57
CA PRO A 277 5.07 -12.38 -14.44
C PRO A 277 5.27 -11.73 -15.82
N GLY A 278 4.82 -12.42 -16.86
CA GLY A 278 4.76 -11.89 -18.23
C GLY A 278 3.69 -10.81 -18.38
N SER A 279 2.55 -10.99 -17.69
CA SER A 279 1.42 -10.05 -17.70
C SER A 279 1.05 -9.60 -16.30
N MET A 280 0.83 -8.30 -16.15
CA MET A 280 0.38 -7.66 -14.89
C MET A 280 -0.62 -6.56 -15.21
N VAL A 281 -1.54 -6.30 -14.29
CA VAL A 281 -2.37 -5.08 -14.33
C VAL A 281 -1.77 -3.99 -13.46
N THR A 282 -2.01 -2.73 -13.79
CA THR A 282 -1.33 -1.57 -13.21
C THR A 282 -2.17 -0.92 -12.13
N GLY A 283 -1.72 -0.97 -10.89
CA GLY A 283 -2.47 -0.44 -9.73
C GLY A 283 -2.18 1.03 -9.40
N VAL A 284 -1.36 1.72 -10.19
CA VAL A 284 -0.96 3.13 -10.01
C VAL A 284 -0.91 3.85 -11.36
N PRO A 285 -1.08 5.18 -11.42
CA PRO A 285 -0.91 5.92 -12.66
C PRO A 285 0.50 5.77 -13.26
N GLU A 286 0.61 5.93 -14.57
CA GLU A 286 1.84 5.77 -15.36
C GLU A 286 3.03 6.60 -14.86
N TYR A 287 2.75 7.80 -14.32
CA TYR A 287 3.79 8.69 -13.79
C TYR A 287 4.50 8.18 -12.52
N VAL A 288 4.10 7.03 -11.97
CA VAL A 288 4.83 6.35 -10.88
C VAL A 288 5.89 5.45 -11.53
N ASP A 289 6.88 6.07 -12.12
CA ASP A 289 7.83 5.49 -13.09
C ASP A 289 9.22 5.14 -12.52
N GLY A 290 9.53 5.61 -11.30
CA GLY A 290 10.78 5.30 -10.59
C GLY A 290 12.01 6.12 -11.01
N ARG A 291 11.88 7.09 -11.93
CA ARG A 291 13.01 7.87 -12.47
C ARG A 291 13.92 8.47 -11.42
N MET A 292 13.35 9.07 -10.38
CA MET A 292 14.14 9.75 -9.36
C MET A 292 14.99 8.85 -8.48
N LEU A 293 14.79 7.52 -8.52
CA LEU A 293 15.69 6.58 -7.83
C LEU A 293 17.08 6.61 -8.46
N ASP A 294 17.16 6.47 -9.78
CA ASP A 294 18.45 6.47 -10.48
C ASP A 294 19.08 7.89 -10.45
N ILE A 295 18.31 8.97 -10.62
CA ILE A 295 18.77 10.36 -10.51
C ILE A 295 19.34 10.65 -9.11
N ALA A 296 18.72 10.16 -8.04
CA ALA A 296 19.25 10.30 -6.69
C ALA A 296 20.53 9.47 -6.49
N GLY A 297 20.59 8.28 -7.08
CA GLY A 297 21.79 7.44 -7.10
C GLY A 297 22.97 8.12 -7.79
N GLU A 298 22.76 8.78 -8.92
CA GLU A 298 23.77 9.58 -9.63
C GLU A 298 24.28 10.75 -8.81
N ALA A 299 23.40 11.33 -7.95
CA ALA A 299 23.79 12.37 -6.99
C ALA A 299 24.46 11.81 -5.72
N GLY A 300 24.76 10.50 -5.67
CA GLY A 300 25.48 9.85 -4.57
C GLY A 300 24.60 9.21 -3.50
N ALA A 301 23.27 9.22 -3.64
CA ALA A 301 22.38 8.60 -2.66
C ALA A 301 22.46 7.07 -2.70
N ARG A 302 22.53 6.44 -1.53
CA ARG A 302 22.51 4.99 -1.38
C ARG A 302 21.11 4.45 -1.61
N LEU A 303 20.97 3.56 -2.60
CA LEU A 303 19.75 2.83 -2.90
C LEU A 303 19.82 1.42 -2.31
N VAL A 304 18.84 1.05 -1.48
CA VAL A 304 18.82 -0.22 -0.77
C VAL A 304 17.51 -0.97 -0.98
N ASN A 305 17.52 -2.28 -0.77
CA ASN A 305 16.34 -3.14 -0.80
C ASN A 305 15.52 -3.06 -2.10
N ARG A 306 16.16 -2.80 -3.26
CA ARG A 306 15.49 -2.62 -4.56
C ARG A 306 14.70 -3.85 -5.01
N ASP A 307 15.03 -5.03 -4.51
CA ASP A 307 14.37 -6.31 -4.72
C ASP A 307 13.16 -6.55 -3.80
N ARG A 308 12.82 -5.61 -2.93
CA ARG A 308 11.64 -5.68 -2.07
C ARG A 308 10.49 -4.88 -2.68
N MET A 309 9.35 -5.58 -2.85
CA MET A 309 8.17 -5.00 -3.46
C MET A 309 6.88 -5.65 -2.89
N TRP A 310 5.77 -4.91 -3.02
CA TRP A 310 4.46 -5.33 -2.55
C TRP A 310 3.46 -5.24 -3.70
N HIS A 311 3.17 -6.37 -4.32
CA HIS A 311 2.20 -6.53 -5.38
C HIS A 311 1.08 -7.45 -4.91
N TYR A 312 -0.10 -7.31 -5.50
CA TYR A 312 -1.26 -8.07 -5.09
C TYR A 312 -1.61 -9.16 -6.10
N THR A 313 -2.15 -10.25 -5.61
CA THR A 313 -2.64 -11.38 -6.41
C THR A 313 -4.14 -11.31 -6.70
N GLU A 314 -4.84 -10.35 -6.09
CA GLU A 314 -6.28 -10.15 -6.22
C GLU A 314 -6.62 -8.99 -7.15
N GLY A 315 -5.84 -8.79 -8.22
CA GLY A 315 -6.07 -7.77 -9.23
C GLY A 315 -7.14 -8.17 -10.24
N ILE A 316 -8.00 -7.23 -10.63
CA ILE A 316 -8.94 -7.34 -11.74
C ILE A 316 -8.77 -6.18 -12.69
N ARG A 317 -9.00 -6.39 -13.98
CA ARG A 317 -8.99 -5.31 -14.98
C ARG A 317 -10.15 -4.35 -14.74
N ASN A 318 -9.85 -3.07 -14.65
CA ASN A 318 -10.90 -2.07 -14.50
C ASN A 318 -11.74 -1.99 -15.80
N TRP A 319 -13.05 -2.14 -15.69
CA TRP A 319 -13.98 -2.00 -16.82
C TRP A 319 -14.12 -0.56 -17.31
N ASP A 320 -13.71 0.41 -16.47
CA ASP A 320 -13.69 1.85 -16.76
C ASP A 320 -12.28 2.40 -16.44
N PRO A 321 -11.28 2.10 -17.29
CA PRO A 321 -9.89 2.39 -16.98
C PRO A 321 -9.58 3.89 -17.09
N ILE A 322 -8.80 4.40 -16.12
CA ILE A 322 -8.33 5.80 -16.08
C ILE A 322 -6.93 5.92 -16.71
N TRP A 323 -6.09 4.88 -16.54
CA TRP A 323 -4.75 4.80 -17.13
C TRP A 323 -4.55 3.46 -17.84
N PRO A 324 -3.53 3.35 -18.69
CA PRO A 324 -3.24 2.10 -19.40
C PRO A 324 -3.05 0.92 -18.44
N GLY A 325 -3.72 -0.21 -18.72
CA GLY A 325 -3.63 -1.40 -17.90
C GLY A 325 -4.23 -1.27 -16.49
N HIS A 326 -5.07 -0.26 -16.23
CA HIS A 326 -5.64 0.03 -14.92
C HIS A 326 -6.28 -1.19 -14.28
N GLY A 327 -5.69 -1.62 -13.17
CA GLY A 327 -6.16 -2.72 -12.34
C GLY A 327 -6.70 -2.24 -10.99
N ILE A 328 -7.74 -2.93 -10.51
CA ILE A 328 -8.35 -2.71 -9.19
C ILE A 328 -8.05 -3.92 -8.31
N ARG A 329 -7.64 -3.69 -7.07
CA ARG A 329 -7.52 -4.76 -6.07
C ARG A 329 -8.87 -5.09 -5.47
N ILE A 330 -9.21 -6.37 -5.41
CA ILE A 330 -10.24 -6.86 -4.51
C ILE A 330 -9.64 -6.96 -3.10
N LEU A 331 -10.33 -6.44 -2.10
CA LEU A 331 -10.06 -6.67 -0.69
C LEU A 331 -11.01 -7.78 -0.23
N PRO A 332 -10.64 -9.07 -0.33
CA PRO A 332 -11.55 -10.16 -0.04
C PRO A 332 -11.69 -10.41 1.46
N ALA A 333 -12.69 -11.19 1.83
CA ALA A 333 -12.77 -11.88 3.11
C ALA A 333 -12.78 -13.40 2.83
N PRO A 334 -12.71 -14.28 3.84
CA PRO A 334 -12.20 -15.63 3.67
C PRO A 334 -13.10 -16.63 2.91
N SER A 335 -14.32 -16.27 2.49
CA SER A 335 -15.30 -17.29 2.07
C SER A 335 -15.22 -17.70 0.60
N SER A 336 -14.59 -16.91 -0.28
CA SER A 336 -14.35 -17.30 -1.68
C SER A 336 -13.36 -18.46 -1.73
N MET A 337 -13.58 -19.44 -2.62
CA MET A 337 -12.56 -20.46 -2.87
C MET A 337 -11.54 -19.93 -3.87
N TRP A 338 -10.25 -20.16 -3.61
CA TRP A 338 -9.15 -19.71 -4.46
C TRP A 338 -8.50 -20.90 -5.18
N PHE A 339 -8.41 -20.80 -6.50
CA PHE A 339 -7.85 -21.83 -7.36
C PHE A 339 -6.71 -21.25 -8.21
N ASP A 340 -5.71 -22.07 -8.51
CA ASP A 340 -4.69 -21.76 -9.50
C ASP A 340 -5.26 -21.82 -10.95
N ALA A 341 -4.41 -21.49 -11.92
CA ALA A 341 -4.79 -21.52 -13.34
C ALA A 341 -5.23 -22.92 -13.83
N LEU A 342 -4.77 -23.98 -13.18
CA LEU A 342 -5.09 -25.39 -13.51
C LEU A 342 -6.29 -25.92 -12.72
N GLY A 343 -7.00 -25.08 -11.96
CA GLY A 343 -8.17 -25.47 -11.19
C GLY A 343 -7.87 -26.29 -9.94
N ARG A 344 -6.67 -26.15 -9.35
CA ARG A 344 -6.35 -26.72 -8.03
C ARG A 344 -6.57 -25.67 -6.97
N ARG A 345 -7.26 -26.03 -5.90
CA ARG A 345 -7.44 -25.15 -4.74
C ARG A 345 -6.07 -24.80 -4.14
N LEU A 346 -5.84 -23.53 -3.87
CA LEU A 346 -4.59 -23.09 -3.28
C LEU A 346 -4.42 -23.66 -1.86
N PRO A 347 -3.18 -24.00 -1.46
CA PRO A 347 -2.88 -24.50 -0.12
C PRO A 347 -2.80 -23.35 0.89
N ASP A 348 -2.73 -23.69 2.18
CA ASP A 348 -2.40 -22.73 3.23
C ASP A 348 -0.99 -22.14 3.03
N PRO A 349 -0.75 -20.88 3.35
CA PRO A 349 -1.68 -19.86 3.87
C PRO A 349 -2.38 -19.03 2.79
N CYS A 350 -2.45 -19.52 1.54
CA CYS A 350 -3.01 -18.81 0.37
C CYS A 350 -4.55 -18.71 0.45
N LEU A 351 -5.06 -18.13 1.53
CA LEU A 351 -6.49 -17.91 1.76
C LEU A 351 -6.88 -16.47 1.38
N PRO A 352 -8.10 -16.25 0.82
CA PRO A 352 -8.57 -14.92 0.50
C PRO A 352 -8.55 -13.98 1.71
N GLY A 353 -7.88 -12.83 1.58
CA GLY A 353 -7.75 -11.84 2.65
C GLY A 353 -6.73 -12.19 3.73
N TYR A 354 -5.82 -13.13 3.48
CA TYR A 354 -4.76 -13.51 4.42
C TYR A 354 -3.40 -12.96 4.00
N ASP A 355 -2.67 -13.62 3.13
CA ASP A 355 -1.29 -13.27 2.78
C ASP A 355 -1.08 -13.22 1.26
N THR A 356 -1.08 -12.01 0.72
CA THR A 356 -0.93 -11.80 -0.74
C THR A 356 0.47 -12.20 -1.23
N LEU A 357 1.54 -11.96 -0.45
CA LEU A 357 2.90 -12.27 -0.90
C LEU A 357 3.22 -13.76 -0.83
N SER A 358 2.75 -14.48 0.19
CA SER A 358 2.86 -15.94 0.21
C SER A 358 2.07 -16.57 -0.93
N THR A 359 0.90 -16.02 -1.25
CA THR A 359 0.12 -16.44 -2.43
C THR A 359 0.87 -16.14 -3.72
N LEU A 360 1.43 -14.94 -3.87
CA LEU A 360 2.24 -14.56 -5.04
C LEU A 360 3.44 -15.51 -5.19
N ARG A 361 4.16 -15.76 -4.10
CA ARG A 361 5.27 -16.71 -4.09
C ARG A 361 4.82 -18.10 -4.55
N HIS A 362 3.73 -18.63 -3.98
CA HIS A 362 3.20 -19.94 -4.39
C HIS A 362 2.90 -19.98 -5.89
N LEU A 363 2.21 -18.98 -6.43
CA LEU A 363 1.84 -18.92 -7.84
C LEU A 363 3.06 -18.79 -8.77
N ARG A 364 4.18 -18.19 -8.31
CA ARG A 364 5.36 -17.94 -9.15
C ARG A 364 6.52 -18.93 -8.96
N THR A 365 6.52 -19.70 -7.86
CA THR A 365 7.55 -20.72 -7.59
C THR A 365 7.09 -22.16 -7.87
N THR A 366 5.79 -22.42 -8.00
CA THR A 366 5.27 -23.75 -8.32
C THR A 366 5.39 -23.98 -9.84
N ALA A 367 6.25 -24.92 -10.23
CA ALA A 367 6.76 -25.06 -11.60
C ALA A 367 5.68 -25.15 -12.68
N ASP A 368 4.60 -25.91 -12.44
CA ASP A 368 3.55 -26.15 -13.44
C ASP A 368 2.50 -25.03 -13.52
N ILE A 369 2.46 -24.11 -12.54
CA ILE A 369 1.58 -22.92 -12.57
C ILE A 369 2.31 -21.60 -12.78
N ALA A 370 3.62 -21.57 -12.61
CA ALA A 370 4.43 -20.37 -12.80
C ALA A 370 4.42 -19.82 -14.26
N ALA A 371 4.00 -20.64 -15.22
CA ALA A 371 3.80 -20.21 -16.60
C ALA A 371 2.51 -19.37 -16.79
N TYR A 372 1.62 -19.36 -15.82
CA TYR A 372 0.34 -18.64 -15.90
C TYR A 372 0.33 -17.44 -14.97
N ASP A 373 -0.13 -16.29 -15.47
CA ASP A 373 -0.17 -15.02 -14.73
C ASP A 373 -1.57 -14.75 -14.12
N HIS A 374 -2.36 -15.80 -13.90
CA HIS A 374 -3.70 -15.67 -13.35
C HIS A 374 -4.05 -16.78 -12.36
N SER A 375 -5.04 -16.49 -11.54
CA SER A 375 -5.71 -17.43 -10.65
C SER A 375 -7.22 -17.15 -10.63
N TRP A 376 -8.00 -17.89 -9.84
CA TRP A 376 -9.45 -17.80 -9.89
C TRP A 376 -10.07 -17.76 -8.50
N PHE A 377 -10.98 -16.81 -8.26
CA PHE A 377 -11.98 -16.97 -7.21
C PHE A 377 -13.22 -17.68 -7.75
N ILE A 378 -13.79 -18.60 -6.97
CA ILE A 378 -15.15 -19.14 -7.13
C ILE A 378 -15.94 -18.83 -5.87
N LEU A 379 -17.09 -18.20 -6.05
CA LEU A 379 -17.92 -17.67 -4.96
C LEU A 379 -19.40 -17.60 -5.35
N THR A 380 -20.24 -17.21 -4.41
CA THR A 380 -21.69 -17.03 -4.60
C THR A 380 -22.09 -15.56 -4.55
N GLN A 381 -23.29 -15.21 -5.01
CA GLN A 381 -23.87 -13.87 -4.82
C GLN A 381 -23.92 -13.46 -3.35
N LYS A 382 -24.14 -14.42 -2.43
CA LYS A 382 -24.15 -14.17 -0.99
C LYS A 382 -22.77 -13.75 -0.47
N ILE A 383 -21.68 -14.31 -1.02
CA ILE A 383 -20.30 -13.92 -0.69
C ILE A 383 -19.99 -12.54 -1.26
N ILE A 384 -20.17 -12.32 -2.57
CA ILE A 384 -19.77 -11.07 -3.21
C ILE A 384 -20.48 -9.86 -2.59
N ARG A 385 -21.75 -10.03 -2.22
CA ARG A 385 -22.53 -8.98 -1.56
C ARG A 385 -21.87 -8.43 -0.30
N LYS A 386 -21.21 -9.27 0.48
CA LYS A 386 -20.71 -8.89 1.81
C LYS A 386 -19.19 -8.81 1.89
N GLU A 387 -18.49 -9.65 1.14
CA GLU A 387 -17.05 -9.85 1.31
C GLU A 387 -16.20 -9.13 0.27
N PHE A 388 -16.79 -8.68 -0.84
CA PHE A 388 -16.05 -7.88 -1.79
C PHE A 388 -16.07 -6.40 -1.40
N ALA A 389 -14.87 -5.87 -1.17
CA ALA A 389 -14.60 -4.45 -1.20
C ALA A 389 -13.55 -4.22 -2.28
N LEU A 390 -13.73 -3.17 -3.07
CA LEU A 390 -12.79 -2.78 -4.09
C LEU A 390 -11.87 -1.69 -3.53
N SER A 391 -10.58 -1.79 -3.78
CA SER A 391 -9.66 -0.69 -3.48
C SER A 391 -9.91 0.46 -4.45
N GLY A 392 -9.51 1.67 -4.02
CA GLY A 392 -9.67 2.84 -4.87
C GLY A 392 -10.74 3.80 -4.36
N SER A 393 -10.43 5.10 -4.41
CA SER A 393 -11.37 6.16 -4.05
C SER A 393 -12.53 6.22 -5.04
N GLU A 394 -12.28 5.97 -6.32
CA GLU A 394 -13.25 5.92 -7.43
C GLU A 394 -14.23 4.75 -7.32
N GLN A 395 -13.81 3.67 -6.68
CA GLN A 395 -14.65 2.49 -6.44
C GLN A 395 -15.48 2.59 -5.15
N ASN A 396 -15.34 3.67 -4.40
CA ASN A 396 -16.04 3.90 -3.13
C ASN A 396 -16.67 5.30 -3.08
N PRO A 397 -17.52 5.67 -4.06
CA PRO A 397 -18.02 7.04 -4.21
C PRO A 397 -18.81 7.54 -3.00
N ASP A 398 -19.52 6.67 -2.29
CA ASP A 398 -20.26 6.98 -1.07
C ASP A 398 -19.34 7.43 0.09
N ILE A 399 -18.22 6.72 0.30
CA ILE A 399 -17.23 7.09 1.32
C ILE A 399 -16.42 8.30 0.85
N THR A 400 -16.01 8.31 -0.42
CA THR A 400 -15.18 9.36 -1.03
C THR A 400 -15.87 10.72 -0.99
N ALA A 401 -17.17 10.76 -1.35
CA ALA A 401 -17.99 11.98 -1.29
C ALA A 401 -18.45 12.33 0.14
N LYS A 402 -18.12 11.52 1.14
CA LYS A 402 -18.59 11.67 2.53
C LYS A 402 -20.11 11.68 2.65
N ASP A 403 -20.82 10.95 1.77
CA ASP A 403 -22.28 10.85 1.77
C ASP A 403 -22.77 9.74 2.72
N ARG A 404 -23.12 10.14 3.94
CA ARG A 404 -23.63 9.21 4.97
C ARG A 404 -24.94 8.53 4.55
N ARG A 405 -25.81 9.21 3.78
CA ARG A 405 -27.09 8.64 3.36
C ARG A 405 -26.87 7.56 2.30
N ALA A 406 -26.02 7.82 1.32
CA ALA A 406 -25.63 6.84 0.32
C ALA A 406 -24.92 5.64 0.99
N PHE A 407 -24.02 5.88 1.93
CA PHE A 407 -23.32 4.83 2.68
C PHE A 407 -24.31 3.91 3.43
N VAL A 408 -25.24 4.46 4.21
CA VAL A 408 -26.24 3.66 4.95
C VAL A 408 -27.11 2.88 3.98
N ARG A 409 -27.61 3.54 2.92
CA ARG A 409 -28.47 2.90 1.93
C ARG A 409 -27.80 1.77 1.18
N SER A 410 -26.52 1.96 0.74
CA SER A 410 -25.81 0.97 -0.08
C SER A 410 -25.22 -0.15 0.76
N ARG A 411 -24.57 0.16 1.90
CA ARG A 411 -23.77 -0.83 2.64
C ARG A 411 -24.46 -1.44 3.86
N ILE A 412 -25.47 -0.80 4.40
CA ILE A 412 -26.19 -1.30 5.57
C ILE A 412 -27.56 -1.87 5.18
N LEU A 413 -28.36 -1.11 4.43
CA LEU A 413 -29.72 -1.48 4.05
C LEU A 413 -29.82 -2.17 2.70
N GLY A 414 -28.78 -2.11 1.87
CA GLY A 414 -28.76 -2.68 0.52
C GLY A 414 -28.97 -4.19 0.49
N LYS A 415 -29.78 -4.66 -0.46
CA LYS A 415 -30.05 -6.10 -0.68
C LYS A 415 -29.01 -6.75 -1.61
N GLY A 416 -28.31 -5.97 -2.46
CA GLY A 416 -27.26 -6.40 -3.39
C GLY A 416 -25.84 -6.11 -2.88
N ALA A 417 -24.82 -6.38 -3.70
CA ALA A 417 -23.47 -5.86 -3.48
C ALA A 417 -23.46 -4.33 -3.70
N PRO A 418 -22.44 -3.59 -3.20
CA PRO A 418 -22.29 -2.18 -3.54
C PRO A 418 -22.29 -1.95 -5.05
N ALA A 419 -22.86 -0.83 -5.51
CA ALA A 419 -23.03 -0.55 -6.94
C ALA A 419 -21.75 -0.72 -7.78
N PRO A 420 -20.56 -0.27 -7.33
CA PRO A 420 -19.33 -0.53 -8.08
C PRO A 420 -19.01 -2.03 -8.23
N VAL A 421 -19.25 -2.85 -7.22
CA VAL A 421 -19.06 -4.31 -7.29
C VAL A 421 -20.03 -4.96 -8.27
N GLU A 422 -21.30 -4.53 -8.27
CA GLU A 422 -22.30 -5.01 -9.24
C GLU A 422 -21.93 -4.58 -10.67
N ALA A 423 -21.35 -3.37 -10.86
CA ALA A 423 -20.87 -2.92 -12.15
C ALA A 423 -19.72 -3.80 -12.67
N PHE A 424 -18.75 -4.16 -11.83
CA PHE A 424 -17.70 -5.12 -12.19
C PHE A 424 -18.26 -6.49 -12.56
N LYS A 425 -19.23 -6.99 -11.80
CA LYS A 425 -19.88 -8.29 -12.10
C LYS A 425 -20.57 -8.28 -13.47
N GLN A 426 -21.14 -7.13 -13.88
CA GLN A 426 -21.89 -7.00 -15.12
C GLN A 426 -21.03 -6.63 -16.34
N LYS A 427 -20.01 -5.79 -16.13
CA LYS A 427 -19.21 -5.17 -17.22
C LYS A 427 -17.75 -5.64 -17.22
N GLY A 428 -17.28 -6.18 -16.10
CA GLY A 428 -15.87 -6.57 -15.95
C GLY A 428 -15.54 -7.78 -16.80
N ALA A 429 -14.50 -7.70 -17.61
CA ALA A 429 -14.04 -8.77 -18.50
C ALA A 429 -13.51 -10.02 -17.74
N ASP A 430 -13.29 -9.89 -16.44
CA ASP A 430 -12.75 -10.96 -15.60
C ASP A 430 -13.83 -11.76 -14.84
N PHE A 431 -15.12 -11.43 -15.02
CA PHE A 431 -16.22 -12.02 -14.29
C PHE A 431 -17.03 -12.97 -15.17
N VAL A 432 -17.35 -14.15 -14.61
CA VAL A 432 -18.31 -15.10 -15.17
C VAL A 432 -19.40 -15.33 -14.14
N VAL A 433 -20.67 -15.24 -14.55
CA VAL A 433 -21.84 -15.50 -13.70
C VAL A 433 -22.64 -16.61 -14.35
N ALA A 434 -22.95 -17.66 -13.60
CA ALA A 434 -23.64 -18.83 -14.10
C ALA A 434 -24.61 -19.43 -13.06
N SER A 435 -25.62 -20.14 -13.54
CA SER A 435 -26.58 -20.84 -12.69
C SER A 435 -26.06 -22.19 -12.18
N GLY A 436 -25.11 -22.79 -12.88
CA GLY A 436 -24.51 -24.07 -12.57
C GLY A 436 -22.99 -24.10 -12.75
N LEU A 437 -22.35 -25.12 -12.17
CA LEU A 437 -20.90 -25.23 -12.18
C LEU A 437 -20.32 -25.50 -13.57
N GLU A 438 -20.97 -26.34 -14.36
CA GLU A 438 -20.54 -26.69 -15.72
C GLU A 438 -20.54 -25.46 -16.63
N GLU A 439 -21.59 -24.66 -16.56
CA GLU A 439 -21.71 -23.36 -17.27
C GLU A 439 -20.63 -22.39 -16.80
N LEU A 440 -20.39 -22.31 -15.49
CA LEU A 440 -19.36 -21.46 -14.92
C LEU A 440 -17.98 -21.82 -15.47
N VAL A 441 -17.62 -23.10 -15.44
CA VAL A 441 -16.29 -23.58 -15.90
C VAL A 441 -16.13 -23.39 -17.41
N ALA A 442 -17.19 -23.61 -18.19
CA ALA A 442 -17.16 -23.30 -19.62
C ALA A 442 -16.92 -21.80 -19.88
N GLY A 443 -17.52 -20.93 -19.06
CA GLY A 443 -17.28 -19.49 -19.11
C GLY A 443 -15.86 -19.11 -18.72
N MET A 444 -15.32 -19.71 -17.65
CA MET A 444 -13.93 -19.48 -17.20
C MET A 444 -12.92 -19.88 -18.30
N ASN A 445 -13.10 -21.04 -18.92
CA ASN A 445 -12.23 -21.50 -20.01
C ASN A 445 -12.27 -20.58 -21.26
N LYS A 446 -13.35 -19.83 -21.48
CA LYS A 446 -13.42 -18.82 -22.55
C LYS A 446 -12.60 -17.55 -22.27
N LEU A 447 -12.22 -17.31 -21.01
CA LEU A 447 -11.39 -16.16 -20.62
C LEU A 447 -9.89 -16.45 -20.70
N THR A 448 -9.51 -17.63 -21.15
CA THR A 448 -8.10 -18.08 -21.30
C THR A 448 -7.88 -18.62 -22.72
N ASP A 449 -6.63 -18.53 -23.19
CA ASP A 449 -6.27 -19.01 -24.54
C ASP A 449 -6.38 -20.54 -24.67
N THR A 450 -6.32 -21.23 -23.54
CA THR A 450 -6.40 -22.70 -23.47
C THR A 450 -7.43 -23.10 -22.41
N ALA A 451 -8.27 -24.06 -22.72
CA ALA A 451 -9.23 -24.64 -21.77
C ALA A 451 -8.49 -25.55 -20.77
N LEU A 452 -8.16 -25.00 -19.60
CA LEU A 452 -7.36 -25.67 -18.56
C LEU A 452 -8.20 -26.29 -17.45
N LEU A 453 -9.46 -25.89 -17.32
CA LEU A 453 -10.31 -26.21 -16.17
C LEU A 453 -11.26 -27.36 -16.50
N ASP A 454 -11.32 -28.34 -15.59
CA ASP A 454 -12.23 -29.47 -15.59
C ASP A 454 -13.32 -29.31 -14.53
N ALA A 455 -14.58 -29.37 -14.94
CA ALA A 455 -15.73 -29.15 -14.06
C ALA A 455 -15.87 -30.24 -12.98
N ALA A 456 -15.58 -31.51 -13.30
CA ALA A 456 -15.67 -32.60 -12.33
C ALA A 456 -14.60 -32.45 -11.22
N ARG A 457 -13.39 -32.08 -11.60
CA ARG A 457 -12.29 -31.81 -10.65
C ARG A 457 -12.61 -30.63 -9.73
N LEU A 458 -13.13 -29.53 -10.27
CA LEU A 458 -13.55 -28.39 -9.47
C LEU A 458 -14.70 -28.75 -8.53
N ARG A 459 -15.70 -29.47 -9.03
CA ARG A 459 -16.85 -30.01 -8.25
C ARG A 459 -16.37 -30.79 -7.04
N ALA A 460 -15.48 -31.76 -7.23
CA ALA A 460 -14.97 -32.62 -6.17
C ALA A 460 -14.33 -31.80 -5.02
N GLN A 461 -13.56 -30.77 -5.36
CA GLN A 461 -12.90 -29.90 -4.38
C GLN A 461 -13.90 -29.00 -3.65
N ILE A 462 -14.87 -28.42 -4.38
CA ILE A 462 -15.93 -27.59 -3.79
C ILE A 462 -16.81 -28.43 -2.85
N GLU A 463 -17.23 -29.62 -3.26
CA GLU A 463 -18.01 -30.51 -2.41
C GLU A 463 -17.25 -30.98 -1.16
N ALA A 464 -15.93 -31.22 -1.29
CA ALA A 464 -15.10 -31.57 -0.14
C ALA A 464 -15.12 -30.43 0.90
N ARG A 465 -14.97 -29.17 0.47
CA ARG A 465 -15.09 -27.99 1.33
C ARG A 465 -16.50 -27.84 1.88
N ASP A 466 -17.53 -28.02 1.05
CA ASP A 466 -18.94 -27.82 1.44
C ASP A 466 -19.41 -28.84 2.49
N ARG A 467 -18.84 -30.05 2.48
CA ARG A 467 -19.09 -31.05 3.55
C ARG A 467 -18.57 -30.61 4.91
N GLN A 468 -17.55 -29.75 4.96
CA GLN A 468 -16.98 -29.25 6.22
C GLN A 468 -17.78 -28.11 6.85
N ILE A 469 -18.67 -27.45 6.11
CA ILE A 469 -19.45 -26.29 6.59
C ILE A 469 -20.30 -26.62 7.82
N ALA A 470 -20.95 -27.79 7.82
CA ALA A 470 -21.83 -28.21 8.92
C ALA A 470 -21.06 -28.91 10.05
N ASN A 471 -19.76 -29.12 9.89
CA ASN A 471 -18.93 -29.81 10.88
C ASN A 471 -18.29 -28.80 11.85
N PRO A 472 -18.69 -28.77 13.14
CA PRO A 472 -18.10 -27.87 14.12
C PRO A 472 -16.62 -28.18 14.42
N PHE A 473 -16.14 -29.37 14.07
CA PHE A 473 -14.74 -29.82 14.22
C PHE A 473 -14.00 -29.83 12.89
N SER A 474 -14.40 -28.95 11.95
CA SER A 474 -13.82 -28.88 10.61
C SER A 474 -12.29 -28.92 10.62
N LYS A 475 -11.72 -29.77 9.79
CA LYS A 475 -10.26 -29.80 9.50
C LYS A 475 -9.85 -28.84 8.38
N ASP A 476 -10.81 -28.23 7.69
CA ASP A 476 -10.53 -27.29 6.61
C ASP A 476 -10.14 -25.93 7.20
N SER A 477 -8.94 -25.47 6.92
CA SER A 477 -8.37 -24.21 7.44
C SER A 477 -9.18 -22.99 7.04
N GLN A 478 -9.72 -22.95 5.80
CA GLN A 478 -10.58 -21.86 5.35
C GLN A 478 -11.88 -21.80 6.18
N ILE A 479 -12.50 -22.94 6.44
CA ILE A 479 -13.72 -22.99 7.27
C ILE A 479 -13.41 -22.53 8.71
N GLN A 480 -12.28 -22.97 9.28
CA GLN A 480 -11.80 -22.48 10.59
C GLN A 480 -11.57 -20.96 10.55
N GLY A 481 -10.95 -20.45 9.49
CA GLY A 481 -10.71 -19.02 9.26
C GLY A 481 -12.00 -18.22 9.17
N ILE A 482 -13.03 -18.73 8.48
CA ILE A 482 -14.36 -18.09 8.41
C ILE A 482 -14.99 -18.02 9.81
N HIS A 483 -14.97 -19.11 10.57
CA HIS A 483 -15.51 -19.14 11.93
C HIS A 483 -14.74 -18.18 12.85
N ASN A 484 -13.41 -18.18 12.78
CA ASN A 484 -12.58 -17.31 13.59
C ASN A 484 -12.83 -15.82 13.26
N SER A 485 -12.87 -15.46 11.97
CA SER A 485 -13.13 -14.06 11.56
C SER A 485 -14.48 -13.54 12.09
N ARG A 486 -15.49 -14.40 12.14
CA ARG A 486 -16.85 -14.05 12.66
C ARG A 486 -16.92 -13.89 14.18
N ARG A 487 -15.87 -14.25 14.93
CA ARG A 487 -15.79 -13.93 16.37
C ARG A 487 -15.61 -12.43 16.59
N TYR A 488 -14.90 -11.76 15.70
CA TYR A 488 -14.80 -10.31 15.72
C TYR A 488 -16.11 -9.67 15.25
N ARG A 489 -16.68 -8.79 16.08
CA ARG A 489 -17.98 -8.14 15.81
C ARG A 489 -17.99 -7.33 14.53
N GLY A 490 -16.88 -6.62 14.22
CA GLY A 490 -16.73 -5.82 13.01
C GLY A 490 -16.86 -6.67 11.75
N ASP A 491 -16.15 -7.80 11.70
CA ASP A 491 -16.21 -8.71 10.55
C ASP A 491 -17.55 -9.44 10.45
N ARG A 492 -18.07 -9.92 11.57
CA ARG A 492 -19.36 -10.60 11.59
C ARG A 492 -20.49 -9.73 11.04
N LEU A 493 -20.50 -8.44 11.36
CA LEU A 493 -21.54 -7.51 10.93
C LEU A 493 -21.29 -6.99 9.51
N GLY A 494 -20.04 -6.62 9.18
CA GLY A 494 -19.73 -5.86 7.98
C GLY A 494 -18.93 -6.58 6.88
N ARG A 495 -18.22 -7.67 7.20
CA ARG A 495 -17.21 -8.20 6.27
C ARG A 495 -17.30 -9.69 5.97
N THR A 496 -17.66 -10.55 6.92
CA THR A 496 -17.64 -12.00 6.73
C THR A 496 -19.06 -12.56 6.72
N VAL A 497 -19.43 -13.19 5.62
CA VAL A 497 -20.75 -13.82 5.43
C VAL A 497 -20.93 -15.02 6.36
N SER A 498 -22.18 -15.38 6.66
CA SER A 498 -22.46 -16.63 7.37
C SER A 498 -22.00 -17.83 6.52
N PRO A 499 -21.29 -18.80 7.12
CA PRO A 499 -20.86 -19.99 6.41
C PRO A 499 -22.02 -20.65 5.66
N HIS A 500 -21.78 -21.01 4.40
CA HIS A 500 -22.75 -21.70 3.57
C HIS A 500 -22.04 -22.51 2.48
N ARG A 501 -22.75 -23.45 1.88
CA ARG A 501 -22.23 -24.25 0.77
C ARG A 501 -22.12 -23.39 -0.50
N ILE A 502 -21.03 -23.54 -1.25
CA ILE A 502 -20.84 -22.85 -2.53
C ILE A 502 -21.88 -23.35 -3.55
N LEU A 503 -22.15 -24.64 -3.57
CA LEU A 503 -23.11 -25.24 -4.51
C LEU A 503 -24.57 -25.18 -4.01
N ASP A 504 -24.88 -24.39 -2.99
CA ASP A 504 -26.26 -24.17 -2.54
C ASP A 504 -26.97 -23.15 -3.44
N PRO A 505 -28.01 -23.55 -4.21
CA PRO A 505 -28.75 -22.62 -5.07
C PRO A 505 -29.37 -21.44 -4.31
N ALA A 506 -29.67 -21.59 -3.02
CA ALA A 506 -30.17 -20.52 -2.16
C ALA A 506 -29.13 -19.41 -1.87
N ALA A 507 -27.86 -19.66 -2.20
CA ALA A 507 -26.78 -18.65 -2.08
C ALA A 507 -26.71 -17.71 -3.30
N GLY A 508 -27.58 -17.91 -4.31
CA GLY A 508 -27.63 -17.18 -5.58
C GLY A 508 -26.72 -17.80 -6.64
N PRO A 509 -26.55 -17.14 -7.80
CA PRO A 509 -25.70 -17.65 -8.86
C PRO A 509 -24.27 -17.85 -8.42
N LEU A 510 -23.58 -18.78 -9.09
CA LEU A 510 -22.14 -18.94 -8.98
C LEU A 510 -21.43 -17.82 -9.76
N ILE A 511 -20.32 -17.37 -9.22
CA ILE A 511 -19.51 -16.32 -9.80
C ILE A 511 -18.06 -16.80 -9.81
N ALA A 512 -17.40 -16.72 -10.96
CA ALA A 512 -15.96 -16.85 -11.06
C ALA A 512 -15.34 -15.48 -11.37
N VAL A 513 -14.16 -15.24 -10.81
CA VAL A 513 -13.38 -14.02 -11.06
C VAL A 513 -11.97 -14.43 -11.46
N LYS A 514 -11.54 -14.04 -12.66
CA LYS A 514 -10.15 -14.18 -13.10
C LYS A 514 -9.31 -13.12 -12.40
N LEU A 515 -8.30 -13.55 -11.66
CA LEU A 515 -7.43 -12.67 -10.88
C LEU A 515 -6.09 -12.52 -11.59
N HIS A 516 -5.57 -11.31 -11.61
CA HIS A 516 -4.28 -10.95 -12.18
C HIS A 516 -3.33 -10.45 -11.09
N ILE A 517 -2.03 -10.55 -11.35
CA ILE A 517 -1.02 -9.90 -10.54
C ILE A 517 -1.11 -8.39 -10.80
N LEU A 518 -1.28 -7.62 -9.74
CA LEU A 518 -1.47 -6.17 -9.79
C LEU A 518 -0.22 -5.49 -9.22
N THR A 519 0.45 -4.67 -10.03
CA THR A 519 1.59 -3.88 -9.55
C THR A 519 1.15 -2.80 -8.58
N ARG A 520 1.93 -2.56 -7.52
CA ARG A 520 1.54 -1.55 -6.54
C ARG A 520 2.70 -0.77 -5.94
N LYS A 521 3.57 -1.39 -5.12
CA LYS A 521 4.55 -0.69 -4.30
C LYS A 521 5.96 -1.26 -4.45
N SER A 522 6.95 -0.37 -4.54
CA SER A 522 8.32 -0.66 -4.11
C SER A 522 8.41 -0.52 -2.60
N LEU A 523 9.15 -1.41 -1.95
CA LEU A 523 9.40 -1.35 -0.51
C LEU A 523 10.82 -0.86 -0.20
N GLY A 524 11.76 -0.98 -1.13
CA GLY A 524 13.09 -0.38 -1.08
C GLY A 524 13.14 1.02 -1.69
N GLY A 525 14.28 1.69 -1.58
CA GLY A 525 14.50 3.01 -2.16
C GLY A 525 15.72 3.72 -1.59
N ILE A 526 15.71 5.05 -1.58
CA ILE A 526 16.75 5.90 -1.03
C ILE A 526 16.85 5.66 0.48
N GLN A 527 18.03 5.28 0.97
CA GLN A 527 18.27 5.12 2.39
C GLN A 527 18.31 6.49 3.07
N THR A 528 17.58 6.62 4.19
CA THR A 528 17.50 7.88 4.95
C THR A 528 17.70 7.64 6.44
N ASP A 529 18.24 8.60 7.15
CA ASP A 529 18.19 8.64 8.61
C ASP A 529 16.79 9.08 9.12
N LEU A 530 16.62 9.17 10.44
CA LEU A 530 15.32 9.53 11.05
C LEU A 530 14.88 10.98 10.78
N GLU A 531 15.77 11.84 10.36
CA GLU A 531 15.52 13.19 9.90
C GLU A 531 15.14 13.26 8.41
N SER A 532 15.00 12.10 7.73
CA SER A 532 14.75 11.99 6.30
C SER A 532 15.90 12.51 5.41
N ARG A 533 17.11 12.72 5.94
CA ARG A 533 18.28 13.08 5.13
C ARG A 533 18.72 11.84 4.33
N ALA A 534 18.92 12.01 3.03
CA ALA A 534 19.43 10.92 2.19
C ALA A 534 20.89 10.62 2.55
N LEU A 535 21.22 9.33 2.60
CA LEU A 535 22.55 8.84 2.95
C LEU A 535 23.34 8.47 1.71
N SER A 536 24.64 8.74 1.75
CA SER A 536 25.64 8.28 0.78
C SER A 536 26.03 6.81 1.03
N ALA A 537 26.86 6.27 0.17
CA ALA A 537 27.32 4.88 0.26
C ALA A 537 28.08 4.58 1.57
N ASP A 538 28.76 5.55 2.16
CA ASP A 538 29.45 5.46 3.45
C ASP A 538 28.54 5.67 4.66
N GLY A 539 27.23 5.92 4.45
CA GLY A 539 26.23 6.10 5.50
C GLY A 539 26.19 7.52 6.08
N THR A 540 26.88 8.49 5.49
CA THR A 540 26.80 9.89 5.89
C THR A 540 25.66 10.61 5.19
N PRO A 541 24.98 11.58 5.85
CA PRO A 541 23.98 12.41 5.19
C PRO A 541 24.58 13.25 4.05
N ILE A 542 23.94 13.24 2.88
CA ILE A 542 24.26 14.11 1.78
C ILE A 542 23.70 15.50 2.08
N PRO A 543 24.55 16.56 2.20
CA PRO A 543 24.06 17.88 2.50
C PRO A 543 23.04 18.36 1.45
N GLY A 544 21.93 18.93 1.92
CA GLY A 544 20.88 19.47 1.07
C GLY A 544 19.96 18.44 0.41
N LEU A 545 20.15 17.11 0.60
CA LEU A 545 19.30 16.10 0.01
C LEU A 545 18.46 15.37 1.07
N TYR A 546 17.14 15.36 0.87
CA TYR A 546 16.15 14.68 1.69
C TYR A 546 15.28 13.77 0.81
N ALA A 547 14.73 12.69 1.39
CA ALA A 547 13.79 11.83 0.70
C ALA A 547 12.69 11.32 1.63
N ALA A 548 11.44 11.27 1.15
CA ALA A 548 10.31 10.80 1.94
C ALA A 548 9.24 10.09 1.09
N GLY A 549 8.46 9.24 1.74
CA GLY A 549 7.44 8.42 1.06
C GLY A 549 8.04 7.22 0.34
N GLU A 550 7.35 6.72 -0.68
CA GLU A 550 7.70 5.45 -1.34
C GLU A 550 9.09 5.45 -1.96
N VAL A 551 9.58 6.60 -2.47
CA VAL A 551 10.94 6.73 -3.02
C VAL A 551 12.05 6.45 -2.00
N ALA A 552 11.74 6.62 -0.69
CA ALA A 552 12.62 6.29 0.43
C ALA A 552 12.22 4.97 1.12
N GLY A 553 11.53 4.05 0.41
CA GLY A 553 11.00 2.83 0.99
C GLY A 553 10.07 3.08 2.19
N PHE A 554 9.37 4.22 2.18
CA PHE A 554 8.53 4.75 3.27
C PHE A 554 9.28 5.11 4.55
N GLY A 555 10.60 5.10 4.52
CA GLY A 555 11.54 5.46 5.59
C GLY A 555 12.71 4.49 5.67
N GLY A 556 13.92 5.04 5.82
CA GLY A 556 15.15 4.27 5.98
C GLY A 556 15.56 3.39 4.81
N GLY A 557 14.92 3.57 3.64
CA GLY A 557 15.13 2.71 2.47
C GLY A 557 14.44 1.35 2.55
N GLY A 558 13.43 1.15 3.46
CA GLY A 558 12.76 -0.15 3.51
C GLY A 558 12.04 -0.49 4.81
N VAL A 559 11.31 0.46 5.40
CA VAL A 559 10.65 0.33 6.70
C VAL A 559 9.76 -0.91 6.87
N HIS A 560 9.26 -1.46 5.76
CA HIS A 560 8.39 -2.63 5.77
C HIS A 560 9.13 -3.97 5.69
N GLY A 561 10.45 -3.95 5.47
CA GLY A 561 11.17 -5.19 5.19
C GLY A 561 10.56 -5.94 4.01
N TYR A 562 10.23 -7.22 4.19
CA TYR A 562 9.64 -8.06 3.15
C TYR A 562 8.13 -7.98 3.04
N ASN A 563 7.41 -7.73 4.16
CA ASN A 563 5.95 -7.73 4.16
C ASN A 563 5.41 -6.50 4.90
N ALA A 564 4.49 -5.80 4.25
CA ALA A 564 3.85 -4.62 4.82
C ALA A 564 2.59 -4.98 5.60
N LEU A 565 2.40 -4.38 6.75
CA LEU A 565 1.11 -4.32 7.41
C LEU A 565 0.22 -3.29 6.72
N GLU A 566 -0.98 -3.66 6.33
CA GLU A 566 -1.86 -2.79 5.54
C GLU A 566 -2.27 -1.52 6.30
N GLY A 567 -2.33 -0.40 5.58
CA GLY A 567 -2.57 0.94 6.13
C GLY A 567 -1.29 1.69 6.51
N THR A 568 -0.11 1.07 6.33
CA THR A 568 1.19 1.66 6.65
C THR A 568 1.78 2.50 5.52
N PHE A 569 1.38 2.27 4.27
CA PHE A 569 1.89 3.02 3.11
C PHE A 569 1.54 4.52 3.15
N LEU A 570 0.26 4.84 3.30
CA LEU A 570 -0.16 6.23 3.51
C LEU A 570 0.44 6.80 4.80
N GLY A 571 0.51 5.95 5.84
CA GLY A 571 1.12 6.30 7.10
C GLY A 571 2.60 6.65 6.99
N GLY A 572 3.36 5.88 6.22
CA GLY A 572 4.78 6.14 5.95
C GLY A 572 5.00 7.44 5.17
N CYS A 573 4.12 7.73 4.17
CA CYS A 573 4.15 9.03 3.49
C CYS A 573 3.87 10.20 4.44
N LEU A 574 2.90 10.05 5.35
CA LEU A 574 2.59 11.07 6.37
C LEU A 574 3.76 11.28 7.33
N PHE A 575 4.33 10.18 7.84
CA PHE A 575 5.40 10.23 8.82
C PHE A 575 6.71 10.74 8.22
N GLY A 576 7.15 10.20 7.08
CA GLY A 576 8.39 10.61 6.42
C GLY A 576 8.33 12.06 5.89
N GLY A 577 7.19 12.48 5.30
CA GLY A 577 7.00 13.85 4.88
C GLY A 577 7.08 14.85 6.06
N ARG A 578 6.47 14.46 7.20
CA ARG A 578 6.54 15.26 8.43
C ARG A 578 7.95 15.33 9.02
N ALA A 579 8.67 14.20 9.02
CA ALA A 579 10.06 14.15 9.48
C ALA A 579 10.95 15.06 8.62
N ALA A 580 10.86 14.97 7.29
CA ALA A 580 11.61 15.82 6.37
C ALA A 580 11.32 17.31 6.58
N GLY A 581 10.02 17.68 6.64
CA GLY A 581 9.63 19.07 6.84
C GLY A 581 10.14 19.64 8.16
N ARG A 582 10.00 18.91 9.26
CA ARG A 582 10.45 19.35 10.60
C ARG A 582 11.96 19.44 10.70
N SER A 583 12.70 18.49 10.14
CA SER A 583 14.16 18.52 10.12
C SER A 583 14.66 19.76 9.37
N LEU A 584 14.06 20.06 8.21
CA LEU A 584 14.41 21.25 7.43
C LEU A 584 14.07 22.56 8.15
N VAL A 585 12.95 22.61 8.89
CA VAL A 585 12.62 23.79 9.72
C VAL A 585 13.69 24.05 10.79
N GLN A 586 14.31 23.01 11.33
CA GLN A 586 15.36 23.13 12.34
C GLN A 586 16.73 23.47 11.76
N SER A 587 17.00 23.05 10.51
CA SER A 587 18.31 23.20 9.86
C SER A 587 18.46 24.49 9.03
N LEU A 588 17.36 25.09 8.60
CA LEU A 588 17.30 26.32 7.81
C LEU A 588 16.80 27.53 8.62
#